data_78056c9ec9edc87ccee6c0ab2bbd4a0e
#
_entry.id   78056c9ec9edc87ccee6c0ab2bbd4a0e
#
_cell.length_a   1.000
_cell.length_b   1.000
_cell.length_c   1.000
_cell.angle_alpha   90.00
_cell.angle_beta   90.00
_cell.angle_gamma   90.00
#
_symmetry.space_group_name_H-M   'P 1'
#
loop_
_entity.id
_entity.type
_entity.pdbx_description
1 polymer ?
#
loop_
_entity_poly.entity_id
_entity_poly.type
_entity_poly.pdbx_seq_one_letter_code
_entity_poly.pdbx_strand_id
1 'polypeptide(L)'
;VKFNPENPEHVARWQEPWYLEEDPAKRWEPVDVHGATAQIAFDTTPEAADYKHLRSLGKRINFAKNYGAQFGRIKAMFPEFTDEQIRKIDQAYYRAFPGVRDYHRYCEKIAMLEPCAENLFGIKYYNVSGHNLINMLIQGSGAVLLKLKIREMWEYAREHKIKSRIQITSHDEN
;
A
#
# COMPACT_ATOMS: atom_id res chain seq x y z
N VAL A 1 11.64 16.10 -6.83
CA VAL A 1 10.85 16.11 -8.07
C VAL A 1 9.56 15.32 -7.85
N LYS A 2 8.39 15.89 -8.21
CA LYS A 2 7.11 15.16 -8.13
C LYS A 2 6.97 14.19 -9.29
N PHE A 3 6.62 12.94 -8.99
CA PHE A 3 6.36 11.94 -10.02
C PHE A 3 5.12 12.30 -10.86
N ASN A 4 5.28 12.26 -12.17
CA ASN A 4 4.18 12.39 -13.11
C ASN A 4 4.10 11.11 -13.96
N PRO A 5 3.05 10.30 -13.83
CA PRO A 5 2.90 9.04 -14.58
C PRO A 5 2.67 9.23 -16.08
N GLU A 6 2.30 10.44 -16.52
CA GLU A 6 2.11 10.76 -17.94
C GLU A 6 3.44 11.16 -18.62
N ASN A 7 4.49 11.39 -17.85
CA ASN A 7 5.82 11.72 -18.39
C ASN A 7 6.63 10.43 -18.57
N PRO A 8 7.00 10.05 -19.81
CA PRO A 8 7.77 8.85 -20.09
C PRO A 8 9.13 8.80 -19.40
N GLU A 9 9.79 9.95 -19.23
CA GLU A 9 11.08 10.05 -18.54
C GLU A 9 10.92 9.76 -17.04
N HIS A 10 9.82 10.23 -16.43
CA HIS A 10 9.50 9.92 -15.04
C HIS A 10 9.20 8.42 -14.86
N VAL A 11 8.49 7.81 -15.81
CA VAL A 11 8.18 6.37 -15.77
C VAL A 11 9.44 5.53 -15.93
N ALA A 12 10.31 5.86 -16.89
CA ALA A 12 11.58 5.16 -17.08
C ALA A 12 12.46 5.28 -15.83
N ARG A 13 12.58 6.48 -15.29
CA ARG A 13 13.38 6.74 -14.09
C ARG A 13 12.80 6.13 -12.82
N TRP A 14 11.47 5.90 -12.73
CA TRP A 14 10.84 5.18 -11.62
C TRP A 14 11.33 3.74 -11.51
N GLN A 15 11.80 3.15 -12.59
CA GLN A 15 12.36 1.79 -12.61
C GLN A 15 13.80 1.74 -12.10
N GLU A 16 14.48 2.88 -11.99
CA GLU A 16 15.82 2.98 -11.43
C GLU A 16 15.76 3.00 -9.90
N PRO A 17 16.71 2.35 -9.21
CA PRO A 17 16.77 2.39 -7.75
C PRO A 17 16.99 3.83 -7.25
N TRP A 18 15.96 4.45 -6.71
CA TRP A 18 15.94 5.85 -6.24
C TRP A 18 17.02 6.16 -5.19
N TYR A 19 17.44 5.16 -4.42
CA TYR A 19 18.47 5.27 -3.40
C TYR A 19 19.88 5.39 -4.00
N LEU A 20 20.05 5.10 -5.30
CA LEU A 20 21.31 5.28 -6.00
C LEU A 20 21.48 6.70 -6.56
N GLU A 21 20.45 7.54 -6.54
CA GLU A 21 20.56 8.93 -6.93
C GLU A 21 21.34 9.72 -5.86
N GLU A 22 22.54 10.13 -6.21
CA GLU A 22 23.45 10.85 -5.30
C GLU A 22 22.99 12.29 -5.04
N ASP A 23 22.36 12.94 -6.02
CA ASP A 23 21.86 14.30 -5.91
C ASP A 23 20.48 14.33 -5.21
N PRO A 24 20.40 14.82 -3.95
CA PRO A 24 19.12 14.88 -3.22
C PRO A 24 18.04 15.69 -3.94
N ALA A 25 18.43 16.70 -4.76
CA ALA A 25 17.47 17.53 -5.51
C ALA A 25 16.77 16.77 -6.64
N LYS A 26 17.36 15.67 -7.09
CA LYS A 26 16.80 14.80 -8.13
C LYS A 26 16.06 13.60 -7.59
N ARG A 27 16.12 13.34 -6.29
CA ARG A 27 15.33 12.24 -5.68
C ARG A 27 13.85 12.53 -5.79
N TRP A 28 13.05 11.44 -5.92
CA TRP A 28 11.61 11.56 -5.89
C TRP A 28 11.14 12.04 -4.51
N GLU A 29 10.28 13.04 -4.49
CA GLU A 29 9.60 13.43 -3.25
C GLU A 29 8.70 12.27 -2.80
N PRO A 30 8.77 11.85 -1.54
CA PRO A 30 7.85 10.87 -1.01
C PRO A 30 6.41 11.35 -1.16
N VAL A 31 5.54 10.54 -1.74
CA VAL A 31 4.12 10.85 -1.84
C VAL A 31 3.47 10.56 -0.48
N ASP A 32 2.95 11.59 0.17
CA ASP A 32 2.13 11.42 1.35
C ASP A 32 0.72 10.93 0.96
N VAL A 33 0.60 9.63 0.72
CA VAL A 33 -0.66 8.98 0.32
C VAL A 33 -1.77 9.23 1.35
N HIS A 34 -1.44 9.33 2.63
CA HIS A 34 -2.42 9.58 3.69
C HIS A 34 -2.88 11.03 3.70
N GLY A 35 -1.98 11.96 3.44
CA GLY A 35 -2.31 13.36 3.25
C GLY A 35 -3.16 13.57 2.00
N ALA A 36 -2.79 12.95 0.88
CA ALA A 36 -3.58 12.98 -0.34
C ALA A 36 -5.00 12.43 -0.13
N THR A 37 -5.14 11.32 0.60
CA THR A 37 -6.44 10.75 0.96
C THR A 37 -7.26 11.72 1.83
N ALA A 38 -6.63 12.41 2.79
CA ALA A 38 -7.31 13.39 3.63
C ALA A 38 -7.80 14.59 2.82
N GLN A 39 -6.98 15.12 1.94
CA GLN A 39 -7.34 16.23 1.06
C GLN A 39 -8.54 15.87 0.17
N ILE A 40 -8.54 14.67 -0.39
CA ILE A 40 -9.63 14.16 -1.24
C ILE A 40 -10.92 13.92 -0.42
N ALA A 41 -10.79 13.31 0.76
CA ALA A 41 -11.91 12.87 1.56
C ALA A 41 -12.62 14.05 2.29
N PHE A 42 -11.83 15.04 2.71
CA PHE A 42 -12.31 16.12 3.61
C PHE A 42 -12.20 17.52 3.00
N ASP A 43 -11.76 17.62 1.75
CA ASP A 43 -11.56 18.91 1.07
C ASP A 43 -10.68 19.86 1.89
N THR A 44 -9.58 19.36 2.44
CA THR A 44 -8.66 20.07 3.33
C THR A 44 -7.32 20.32 2.65
N THR A 45 -6.52 21.21 3.25
CA THR A 45 -5.14 21.50 2.81
C THR A 45 -4.16 21.29 3.96
N PRO A 46 -2.85 21.08 3.67
CA PRO A 46 -1.84 20.90 4.71
C PRO A 46 -1.74 22.05 5.73
N GLU A 47 -2.21 23.24 5.35
CA GLU A 47 -2.18 24.46 6.18
C GLU A 47 -3.37 24.56 7.14
N ALA A 48 -4.40 23.72 6.99
CA ALA A 48 -5.57 23.74 7.84
C ALA A 48 -5.21 23.38 9.29
N ALA A 49 -5.82 24.09 10.24
CA ALA A 49 -5.51 23.95 11.66
C ALA A 49 -5.75 22.53 12.20
N ASP A 50 -6.70 21.80 11.63
CA ASP A 50 -7.07 20.42 11.98
C ASP A 50 -6.46 19.37 11.04
N TYR A 51 -5.58 19.77 10.11
CA TYR A 51 -5.02 18.88 9.09
C TYR A 51 -4.39 17.60 9.66
N LYS A 52 -3.67 17.70 10.78
CA LYS A 52 -3.05 16.53 11.43
C LYS A 52 -4.10 15.48 11.85
N HIS A 53 -5.24 15.94 12.34
CA HIS A 53 -6.37 15.07 12.68
C HIS A 53 -6.98 14.45 11.43
N LEU A 54 -7.30 15.26 10.43
CA LEU A 54 -7.89 14.80 9.17
C LEU A 54 -6.95 13.85 8.40
N ARG A 55 -5.64 14.11 8.44
CA ARG A 55 -4.65 13.19 7.89
C ARG A 55 -4.66 11.82 8.60
N SER A 56 -4.86 11.80 9.92
CA SER A 56 -5.02 10.54 10.67
C SER A 56 -6.28 9.76 10.24
N LEU A 57 -7.39 10.47 10.02
CA LEU A 57 -8.61 9.86 9.45
C LEU A 57 -8.37 9.37 8.01
N GLY A 58 -7.70 10.18 7.18
CA GLY A 58 -7.29 9.80 5.82
C GLY A 58 -6.43 8.52 5.80
N LYS A 59 -5.51 8.38 6.75
CA LYS A 59 -4.73 7.14 6.94
C LYS A 59 -5.64 5.93 7.19
N ARG A 60 -6.61 6.06 8.07
CA ARG A 60 -7.56 4.97 8.39
C ARG A 60 -8.42 4.61 7.17
N ILE A 61 -8.91 5.60 6.42
CA ILE A 61 -9.66 5.38 5.18
C ILE A 61 -8.79 4.68 4.15
N ASN A 62 -7.56 5.16 3.93
CA ASN A 62 -6.63 4.59 2.97
C ASN A 62 -6.37 3.10 3.26
N PHE A 63 -6.03 2.75 4.50
CA PHE A 63 -5.84 1.35 4.87
C PHE A 63 -7.11 0.52 4.67
N ALA A 64 -8.27 1.01 5.12
CA ALA A 64 -9.52 0.29 4.96
C ALA A 64 -9.84 0.03 3.47
N LYS A 65 -9.68 1.06 2.62
CA LYS A 65 -9.94 0.95 1.19
C LYS A 65 -8.94 0.05 0.48
N ASN A 66 -7.65 0.12 0.81
CA ASN A 66 -6.64 -0.78 0.25
C ASN A 66 -6.98 -2.26 0.52
N TYR A 67 -7.55 -2.55 1.68
CA TYR A 67 -8.00 -3.90 2.02
C TYR A 67 -9.44 -4.23 1.60
N GLY A 68 -10.01 -3.45 0.68
CA GLY A 68 -11.30 -3.74 0.08
C GLY A 68 -12.52 -3.42 0.96
N ALA A 69 -12.37 -2.55 1.97
CA ALA A 69 -13.50 -2.15 2.79
C ALA A 69 -14.60 -1.51 1.95
N GLN A 70 -15.79 -2.07 2.04
CA GLN A 70 -17.01 -1.58 1.41
C GLN A 70 -17.71 -0.54 2.29
N PHE A 71 -18.75 0.10 1.75
CA PHE A 71 -19.53 1.15 2.40
C PHE A 71 -19.86 0.85 3.88
N GLY A 72 -20.42 -0.32 4.17
CA GLY A 72 -20.83 -0.69 5.54
C GLY A 72 -19.65 -0.73 6.53
N ARG A 73 -18.47 -1.15 6.09
CA ARG A 73 -17.27 -1.15 6.93
C ARG A 73 -16.78 0.26 7.21
N ILE A 74 -16.77 1.13 6.20
CA ILE A 74 -16.40 2.54 6.37
C ILE A 74 -17.39 3.23 7.31
N LYS A 75 -18.71 2.98 7.16
CA LYS A 75 -19.74 3.51 8.04
C LYS A 75 -19.55 3.08 9.50
N ALA A 76 -19.19 1.82 9.72
CA ALA A 76 -18.90 1.33 11.08
C ALA A 76 -17.64 1.93 11.69
N MET A 77 -16.65 2.31 10.87
CA MET A 77 -15.43 2.97 11.33
C MET A 77 -15.61 4.46 11.62
N PHE A 78 -16.59 5.10 10.99
CA PHE A 78 -16.88 6.52 11.06
C PHE A 78 -18.40 6.75 11.21
N PRO A 79 -18.97 6.36 12.35
CA PRO A 79 -20.43 6.44 12.57
C PRO A 79 -20.95 7.88 12.54
N GLU A 80 -20.07 8.87 12.79
CA GLU A 80 -20.34 10.30 12.73
C GLU A 80 -20.57 10.83 11.31
N PHE A 81 -20.10 10.11 10.28
CA PHE A 81 -20.27 10.56 8.89
C PHE A 81 -21.64 10.14 8.36
N THR A 82 -22.26 11.04 7.60
CA THR A 82 -23.48 10.72 6.86
C THR A 82 -23.20 9.73 5.73
N ASP A 83 -24.23 9.04 5.28
CA ASP A 83 -24.12 8.09 4.15
C ASP A 83 -23.67 8.79 2.87
N GLU A 84 -24.08 10.05 2.68
CA GLU A 84 -23.66 10.86 1.55
C GLU A 84 -22.17 11.19 1.60
N GLN A 85 -21.67 11.59 2.77
CA GLN A 85 -20.23 11.82 2.96
C GLN A 85 -19.40 10.57 2.66
N ILE A 86 -19.84 9.40 3.13
CA ILE A 86 -19.13 8.14 2.88
C ILE A 86 -19.12 7.79 1.39
N ARG A 87 -20.25 7.98 0.68
CA ARG A 87 -20.30 7.76 -0.77
C ARG A 87 -19.40 8.72 -1.54
N LYS A 88 -19.36 10.00 -1.11
CA LYS A 88 -18.45 11.00 -1.71
C LYS A 88 -16.99 10.61 -1.50
N ILE A 89 -16.62 10.19 -0.31
CA ILE A 89 -15.26 9.70 0.02
C ILE A 89 -14.92 8.48 -0.87
N ASP A 90 -15.81 7.51 -0.96
CA ASP A 90 -15.62 6.29 -1.76
C ASP A 90 -15.38 6.60 -3.24
N GLN A 91 -16.22 7.45 -3.81
CA GLN A 91 -16.09 7.87 -5.22
C GLN A 91 -14.79 8.65 -5.47
N ALA A 92 -14.47 9.59 -4.58
CA ALA A 92 -13.28 10.42 -4.67
C ALA A 92 -12.01 9.57 -4.53
N TYR A 93 -11.99 8.62 -3.60
CA TYR A 93 -10.89 7.69 -3.40
C TYR A 93 -10.59 6.88 -4.67
N TYR A 94 -11.58 6.20 -5.23
CA TYR A 94 -11.37 5.39 -6.43
C TYR A 94 -11.16 6.20 -7.73
N ARG A 95 -11.51 7.47 -7.74
CA ARG A 95 -11.14 8.40 -8.81
C ARG A 95 -9.66 8.74 -8.75
N ALA A 96 -9.15 8.98 -7.53
CA ALA A 96 -7.74 9.32 -7.31
C ALA A 96 -6.82 8.10 -7.44
N PHE A 97 -7.31 6.91 -7.06
CA PHE A 97 -6.56 5.66 -7.06
C PHE A 97 -7.26 4.57 -7.88
N PRO A 98 -7.39 4.73 -9.20
CA PRO A 98 -8.14 3.79 -10.05
C PRO A 98 -7.53 2.39 -10.04
N GLY A 99 -6.21 2.25 -9.96
CA GLY A 99 -5.52 0.96 -9.89
C GLY A 99 -5.91 0.12 -8.68
N VAL A 100 -6.32 0.74 -7.57
CA VAL A 100 -6.82 -0.01 -6.38
C VAL A 100 -8.13 -0.70 -6.73
N ARG A 101 -9.03 -0.03 -7.44
CA ARG A 101 -10.30 -0.62 -7.90
C ARG A 101 -10.06 -1.78 -8.86
N ASP A 102 -9.15 -1.61 -9.79
CA ASP A 102 -8.84 -2.63 -10.79
C ASP A 102 -8.20 -3.86 -10.14
N TYR A 103 -7.33 -3.65 -9.16
CA TYR A 103 -6.76 -4.74 -8.36
C TYR A 103 -7.82 -5.50 -7.56
N HIS A 104 -8.78 -4.82 -6.95
CA HIS A 104 -9.89 -5.49 -6.25
C HIS A 104 -10.71 -6.36 -7.19
N ARG A 105 -11.08 -5.82 -8.36
CA ARG A 105 -11.81 -6.57 -9.41
C ARG A 105 -11.01 -7.77 -9.92
N TYR A 106 -9.71 -7.61 -10.07
CA TYR A 106 -8.82 -8.71 -10.44
C TYR A 106 -8.85 -9.83 -9.40
N CYS A 107 -8.74 -9.52 -8.10
CA CYS A 107 -8.82 -10.50 -7.03
C CYS A 107 -10.17 -11.22 -6.98
N GLU A 108 -11.28 -10.48 -7.14
CA GLU A 108 -12.63 -11.05 -7.22
C GLU A 108 -12.76 -12.00 -8.41
N LYS A 109 -12.28 -11.59 -9.59
CA LYS A 109 -12.31 -12.40 -10.80
C LYS A 109 -11.52 -13.69 -10.66
N ILE A 110 -10.29 -13.63 -10.13
CA ILE A 110 -9.46 -14.84 -9.90
C ILE A 110 -10.13 -15.78 -8.92
N ALA A 111 -10.65 -15.26 -7.80
CA ALA A 111 -11.34 -16.09 -6.81
C ALA A 111 -12.55 -16.85 -7.37
N MET A 112 -13.17 -16.31 -8.42
CA MET A 112 -14.37 -16.93 -9.05
C MET A 112 -14.02 -17.90 -10.19
N LEU A 113 -12.95 -17.62 -10.94
CA LEU A 113 -12.67 -18.31 -12.21
C LEU A 113 -11.49 -19.26 -12.15
N GLU A 114 -10.56 -19.04 -11.22
CA GLU A 114 -9.33 -19.83 -11.14
C GLU A 114 -9.34 -20.78 -9.93
N PRO A 115 -8.73 -21.96 -10.05
CA PRO A 115 -8.66 -22.94 -8.95
C PRO A 115 -7.79 -22.43 -7.77
N CYS A 116 -6.87 -21.53 -8.05
CA CYS A 116 -6.03 -20.87 -7.04
C CYS A 116 -5.53 -19.53 -7.54
N ALA A 117 -5.16 -18.67 -6.61
CA ALA A 117 -4.39 -17.45 -6.88
C ALA A 117 -2.93 -17.68 -6.51
N GLU A 118 -2.02 -16.99 -7.19
CA GLU A 118 -0.58 -17.11 -6.95
C GLU A 118 0.02 -15.74 -6.66
N ASN A 119 0.87 -15.63 -5.62
CA ASN A 119 1.58 -14.40 -5.34
C ASN A 119 2.83 -14.25 -6.22
N LEU A 120 3.55 -13.12 -6.07
CA LEU A 120 4.74 -12.79 -6.88
C LEU A 120 5.88 -13.82 -6.77
N PHE A 121 5.85 -14.71 -5.78
CA PHE A 121 6.86 -15.72 -5.50
C PHE A 121 6.36 -17.16 -5.74
N GLY A 122 5.25 -17.34 -6.43
CA GLY A 122 4.73 -18.67 -6.78
C GLY A 122 3.97 -19.37 -5.64
N ILE A 123 3.66 -18.70 -4.52
CA ILE A 123 2.87 -19.31 -3.45
C ILE A 123 1.40 -19.28 -3.84
N LYS A 124 0.79 -20.46 -3.82
CA LYS A 124 -0.61 -20.67 -4.24
C LYS A 124 -1.57 -20.62 -3.06
N TYR A 125 -2.67 -19.94 -3.27
CA TYR A 125 -3.79 -19.79 -2.33
C TYR A 125 -5.04 -20.41 -2.91
N TYR A 126 -5.58 -21.43 -2.25
CA TYR A 126 -6.74 -22.21 -2.69
C TYR A 126 -7.98 -21.84 -1.88
N ASN A 127 -9.14 -21.84 -2.52
CA ASN A 127 -10.44 -21.63 -1.87
C ASN A 127 -10.51 -20.34 -1.04
N VAL A 128 -9.91 -19.26 -1.55
CA VAL A 128 -9.88 -17.96 -0.88
C VAL A 128 -10.86 -17.02 -1.56
N SER A 129 -11.65 -16.29 -0.77
CA SER A 129 -12.55 -15.26 -1.31
C SER A 129 -11.74 -14.10 -1.92
N GLY A 130 -12.32 -13.40 -2.91
CA GLY A 130 -11.68 -12.25 -3.53
C GLY A 130 -11.26 -11.18 -2.52
N HIS A 131 -12.09 -10.92 -1.52
CA HIS A 131 -11.77 -9.98 -0.43
C HIS A 131 -10.50 -10.38 0.34
N ASN A 132 -10.35 -11.65 0.68
CA ASN A 132 -9.15 -12.12 1.38
C ASN A 132 -7.92 -12.14 0.46
N LEU A 133 -8.10 -12.43 -0.84
CA LEU A 133 -7.01 -12.40 -1.81
C LEU A 133 -6.37 -11.02 -1.93
N ILE A 134 -7.13 -9.92 -1.83
CA ILE A 134 -6.62 -8.56 -1.83
C ILE A 134 -5.44 -8.41 -0.88
N ASN A 135 -5.59 -8.92 0.33
CA ASN A 135 -4.56 -8.85 1.35
C ASN A 135 -3.48 -9.95 1.18
N MET A 136 -3.90 -11.19 0.95
CA MET A 136 -3.00 -12.35 0.92
C MET A 136 -1.96 -12.27 -0.20
N LEU A 137 -2.31 -11.76 -1.38
CA LEU A 137 -1.37 -11.62 -2.49
C LEU A 137 -0.27 -10.59 -2.19
N ILE A 138 -0.63 -9.45 -1.61
CA ILE A 138 0.33 -8.38 -1.30
C ILE A 138 1.15 -8.73 -0.07
N GLN A 139 0.49 -9.01 1.06
CA GLN A 139 1.20 -9.30 2.31
C GLN A 139 1.95 -10.62 2.28
N GLY A 140 1.41 -11.62 1.59
CA GLY A 140 2.12 -12.87 1.36
C GLY A 140 3.39 -12.68 0.54
N SER A 141 3.35 -11.83 -0.49
CA SER A 141 4.55 -11.46 -1.25
C SER A 141 5.57 -10.71 -0.38
N GLY A 142 5.12 -9.74 0.42
CA GLY A 142 5.96 -9.01 1.37
C GLY A 142 6.62 -9.92 2.40
N ALA A 143 5.87 -10.88 2.95
CA ALA A 143 6.41 -11.84 3.92
C ALA A 143 7.49 -12.76 3.31
N VAL A 144 7.34 -13.16 2.05
CA VAL A 144 8.38 -13.93 1.35
C VAL A 144 9.62 -13.07 1.13
N LEU A 145 9.44 -11.83 0.66
CA LEU A 145 10.54 -10.90 0.46
C LEU A 145 11.33 -10.68 1.75
N LEU A 146 10.64 -10.44 2.87
CA LEU A 146 11.28 -10.29 4.17
C LEU A 146 12.10 -11.54 4.56
N LYS A 147 11.53 -12.74 4.41
CA LYS A 147 12.24 -14.00 4.70
C LYS A 147 13.48 -14.17 3.82
N LEU A 148 13.41 -13.82 2.54
CA LEU A 148 14.57 -13.86 1.64
C LEU A 148 15.65 -12.89 2.10
N LYS A 149 15.29 -11.67 2.51
CA LYS A 149 16.24 -10.67 3.03
C LYS A 149 16.88 -11.09 4.35
N ILE A 150 16.11 -11.67 5.27
CA ILE A 150 16.66 -12.23 6.52
C ILE A 150 17.68 -13.33 6.22
N ARG A 151 17.38 -14.20 5.25
CA ARG A 151 18.31 -15.24 4.82
C ARG A 151 19.59 -14.66 4.22
N GLU A 152 19.50 -13.69 3.32
CA GLU A 152 20.65 -13.01 2.74
C GLU A 152 21.52 -12.35 3.83
N MET A 153 20.89 -11.65 4.79
CA MET A 153 21.60 -11.04 5.91
C MET A 153 22.31 -12.08 6.79
N TRP A 154 21.68 -13.23 7.02
CA TRP A 154 22.29 -14.33 7.78
C TRP A 154 23.47 -14.96 7.03
N GLU A 155 23.34 -15.21 5.72
CA GLU A 155 24.40 -15.72 4.87
C GLU A 155 25.59 -14.75 4.85
N TYR A 156 25.33 -13.45 4.67
CA TYR A 156 26.35 -12.39 4.73
C TYR A 156 27.08 -12.36 6.09
N ALA A 157 26.33 -12.39 7.19
CA ALA A 157 26.91 -12.37 8.53
C ALA A 157 27.82 -13.59 8.79
N ARG A 158 27.42 -14.77 8.27
CA ARG A 158 28.22 -15.99 8.38
C ARG A 158 29.52 -15.91 7.55
N GLU A 159 29.41 -15.45 6.31
CA GLU A 159 30.55 -15.30 5.40
C GLU A 159 31.58 -14.33 5.96
N HIS A 160 31.13 -13.20 6.49
CA HIS A 160 31.99 -12.14 7.06
C HIS A 160 32.32 -12.35 8.54
N LYS A 161 31.98 -13.53 9.10
CA LYS A 161 32.26 -13.90 10.52
C LYS A 161 31.75 -12.86 11.52
N ILE A 162 30.63 -12.22 11.23
CA ILE A 162 29.98 -11.26 12.12
C ILE A 162 29.45 -12.00 13.34
N LYS A 163 29.79 -11.51 14.55
CA LYS A 163 29.37 -12.16 15.80
C LYS A 163 27.92 -11.85 16.18
N SER A 164 27.36 -10.76 15.68
CA SER A 164 25.95 -10.39 15.90
C SER A 164 25.01 -11.35 15.18
N ARG A 165 23.83 -11.58 15.79
CA ARG A 165 22.78 -12.46 15.21
C ARG A 165 21.46 -11.73 15.21
N ILE A 166 20.65 -11.95 14.17
CA ILE A 166 19.26 -11.52 14.14
C ILE A 166 18.50 -12.40 15.14
N GLN A 167 17.91 -11.81 16.17
CA GLN A 167 17.14 -12.53 17.19
C GLN A 167 15.64 -12.35 17.00
N ILE A 168 15.21 -11.15 16.63
CA ILE A 168 13.80 -10.79 16.49
C ILE A 168 13.68 -9.91 15.25
N THR A 169 12.63 -10.15 14.48
CA THR A 169 12.15 -9.21 13.46
C THR A 169 10.82 -8.67 13.95
N SER A 170 10.72 -7.36 14.12
CA SER A 170 9.47 -6.68 14.42
C SER A 170 9.01 -5.96 13.16
N HIS A 171 7.80 -6.17 12.79
CA HIS A 171 7.04 -5.68 11.63
C HIS A 171 7.77 -4.67 10.70
N ASP A 172 8.11 -3.48 11.20
CA ASP A 172 8.76 -2.39 10.47
C ASP A 172 10.13 -2.01 11.05
N GLU A 173 10.60 -2.70 12.10
CA GLU A 173 11.83 -2.40 12.82
C GLU A 173 12.79 -3.58 12.72
N ASN A 174 14.00 -3.31 12.24
CA ASN A 174 15.11 -4.27 12.18
C ASN A 174 16.27 -3.81 13.04
#